data_79c12b04e08f72e3e3edadbf7f373cb2
#
_entry.id   79c12b04e08f72e3e3edadbf7f373cb2
#
_cell.length_a   1.000
_cell.length_b   1.000
_cell.length_c   1.000
_cell.angle_alpha   90.00
_cell.angle_beta   90.00
_cell.angle_gamma   90.00
#
_symmetry.space_group_name_H-M   'P 1'
#
loop_
_entity.id
_entity.type
_entity.pdbx_description
1 polymer ?
#
loop_
_entity_poly.entity_id
_entity_poly.type
_entity_poly.pdbx_seq_one_letter_code
_entity_poly.pdbx_strand_id
1 'polypeptide(L)'
;MSIPLGTAQALKLWHDVSLAQVHGHEADLSVRQVTILLTIYMEAPPHTIRELAKKLKVSKPVITRALDSMGKLDLVSRRRDVADRRNVLVQRTVKGALYLDRLADLIGMNSKNL
;
A
#
# COMPACT_ATOMS: atom_id res chain seq x y z
N MET A 1 19.59 -5.96 -11.04
CA MET A 1 19.32 -6.79 -12.22
C MET A 1 17.94 -6.46 -12.76
N SER A 2 17.84 -6.15 -14.02
CA SER A 2 16.55 -5.88 -14.65
C SER A 2 16.00 -7.16 -15.30
N ILE A 3 14.71 -7.37 -15.18
CA ILE A 3 14.01 -8.44 -15.88
C ILE A 3 13.26 -7.79 -17.04
N PRO A 4 13.68 -8.04 -18.28
CA PRO A 4 13.00 -7.45 -19.43
C PRO A 4 11.66 -8.15 -19.64
N LEU A 5 10.56 -7.41 -19.44
CA LEU A 5 9.21 -7.89 -19.71
C LEU A 5 8.71 -7.23 -20.97
N GLY A 6 8.28 -8.02 -21.95
CA GLY A 6 7.52 -7.50 -23.07
C GLY A 6 6.15 -7.04 -22.62
N THR A 7 5.46 -6.30 -23.49
CA THR A 7 4.13 -5.76 -23.17
C THR A 7 3.15 -6.84 -22.71
N ALA A 8 3.06 -7.94 -23.44
CA ALA A 8 2.13 -9.02 -23.10
C ALA A 8 2.47 -9.65 -21.76
N GLN A 9 3.76 -9.84 -21.47
CA GLN A 9 4.21 -10.44 -20.21
C GLN A 9 3.93 -9.53 -19.03
N ALA A 10 4.18 -8.23 -19.17
CA ALA A 10 3.90 -7.25 -18.12
C ALA A 10 2.41 -7.21 -17.79
N LEU A 11 1.56 -7.20 -18.83
CA LEU A 11 0.11 -7.20 -18.63
C LEU A 11 -0.38 -8.51 -18.03
N LYS A 12 0.19 -9.65 -18.47
CA LYS A 12 -0.16 -10.95 -17.90
C LYS A 12 0.17 -11.01 -16.41
N LEU A 13 1.36 -10.55 -16.04
CA LEU A 13 1.76 -10.52 -14.63
C LEU A 13 0.77 -9.72 -13.79
N TRP A 14 0.45 -8.52 -14.23
CA TRP A 14 -0.47 -7.65 -13.48
C TRP A 14 -1.89 -8.22 -13.46
N HIS A 15 -2.35 -8.78 -14.57
CA HIS A 15 -3.66 -9.44 -14.63
C HIS A 15 -3.74 -10.60 -13.63
N ASP A 16 -2.74 -11.48 -13.63
CA ASP A 16 -2.77 -12.68 -12.79
C ASP A 16 -2.68 -12.34 -11.30
N VAL A 17 -1.87 -11.33 -10.95
CA VAL A 17 -1.78 -10.84 -9.58
C VAL A 17 -3.13 -10.21 -9.15
N SER A 18 -3.70 -9.38 -10.02
CA SER A 18 -4.98 -8.72 -9.73
C SER A 18 -6.12 -9.72 -9.59
N LEU A 19 -6.15 -10.72 -10.46
CA LEU A 19 -7.17 -11.77 -10.40
C LEU A 19 -7.07 -12.58 -9.10
N ALA A 20 -5.85 -12.92 -8.69
CA ALA A 20 -5.63 -13.62 -7.44
C ALA A 20 -6.10 -12.79 -6.24
N GLN A 21 -5.90 -11.47 -6.26
CA GLN A 21 -6.39 -10.59 -5.21
C GLN A 21 -7.92 -10.53 -5.18
N VAL A 22 -8.56 -10.50 -6.35
CA VAL A 22 -10.04 -10.51 -6.45
C VAL A 22 -10.61 -11.82 -5.89
N HIS A 23 -9.98 -12.94 -6.17
CA HIS A 23 -10.40 -14.25 -5.68
C HIS A 23 -10.08 -14.49 -4.21
N GLY A 24 -9.14 -13.72 -3.65
CA GLY A 24 -8.74 -13.88 -2.26
C GLY A 24 -9.74 -13.30 -1.28
N HIS A 25 -9.50 -13.55 0.01
CA HIS A 25 -10.31 -13.00 1.10
C HIS A 25 -9.70 -11.72 1.66
N GLU A 26 -8.71 -11.16 0.95
CA GLU A 26 -8.06 -9.93 1.34
C GLU A 26 -8.96 -8.72 1.06
N ALA A 27 -8.69 -7.63 1.78
CA ALA A 27 -9.37 -6.38 1.53
C ALA A 27 -9.10 -5.87 0.11
N ASP A 28 -10.13 -5.36 -0.53
CA ASP A 28 -10.02 -4.80 -1.88
C ASP A 28 -9.60 -3.34 -1.78
N LEU A 29 -8.30 -3.10 -1.84
CA LEU A 29 -7.74 -1.77 -1.72
C LEU A 29 -7.61 -1.09 -3.08
N SER A 30 -7.89 0.21 -3.12
CA SER A 30 -7.64 1.03 -4.31
C SER A 30 -6.13 1.15 -4.56
N VAL A 31 -5.77 1.57 -5.78
CA VAL A 31 -4.37 1.86 -6.12
C VAL A 31 -3.79 2.90 -5.14
N ARG A 32 -4.57 3.92 -4.80
CA ARG A 32 -4.13 4.95 -3.85
C ARG A 32 -3.85 4.36 -2.47
N GLN A 33 -4.74 3.50 -1.97
CA GLN A 33 -4.56 2.87 -0.67
C GLN A 33 -3.34 1.96 -0.64
N VAL A 34 -3.15 1.13 -1.67
CA VAL A 34 -1.97 0.27 -1.77
C VAL A 34 -0.69 1.11 -1.84
N THR A 35 -0.71 2.22 -2.58
CA THR A 35 0.44 3.11 -2.67
C THR A 35 0.81 3.72 -1.33
N ILE A 36 -0.19 4.15 -0.56
CA ILE A 36 0.04 4.65 0.81
C ILE A 36 0.68 3.57 1.67
N LEU A 37 0.12 2.37 1.63
CA LEU A 37 0.60 1.25 2.44
C LEU A 37 2.05 0.90 2.07
N LEU A 38 2.35 0.81 0.76
CA LEU A 38 3.71 0.55 0.29
C LEU A 38 4.68 1.65 0.74
N THR A 39 4.26 2.90 0.68
CA THR A 39 5.11 4.03 1.07
C THR A 39 5.53 3.92 2.54
N ILE A 40 4.57 3.64 3.44
CA ILE A 40 4.90 3.58 4.86
C ILE A 40 5.72 2.34 5.24
N TYR A 41 5.75 1.32 4.39
CA TYR A 41 6.56 0.12 4.63
C TYR A 41 7.91 0.16 3.93
N MET A 42 8.04 0.85 2.81
CA MET A 42 9.27 0.84 2.03
C MET A 42 10.17 2.06 2.30
N GLU A 43 9.62 3.15 2.79
CA GLU A 43 10.39 4.35 3.08
C GLU A 43 10.58 4.52 4.57
N ALA A 44 11.65 5.25 4.95
CA ALA A 44 11.97 5.47 6.35
C ALA A 44 10.93 6.36 7.03
N PRO A 45 10.49 6.02 8.27
CA PRO A 45 9.62 6.89 9.04
C PRO A 45 10.36 8.17 9.47
N PRO A 46 9.66 9.20 9.91
CA PRO A 46 8.22 9.25 10.15
C PRO A 46 7.40 9.49 8.89
N HIS A 47 6.13 9.06 8.92
CA HIS A 47 5.17 9.30 7.85
C HIS A 47 4.01 10.12 8.42
N THR A 48 3.64 11.20 7.74
CA THR A 48 2.54 12.07 8.17
C THR A 48 1.50 12.18 7.07
N ILE A 49 0.28 12.57 7.44
CA ILE A 49 -0.77 12.83 6.45
C ILE A 49 -0.31 13.90 5.46
N ARG A 50 0.36 14.94 5.95
CA ARG A 50 0.89 16.02 5.12
C ARG A 50 1.88 15.49 4.07
N GLU A 51 2.85 14.67 4.49
CA GLU A 51 3.86 14.14 3.58
C GLU A 51 3.25 13.19 2.56
N LEU A 52 2.30 12.35 2.99
CA LEU A 52 1.61 11.43 2.07
C LEU A 52 0.78 12.20 1.05
N ALA A 53 0.08 13.24 1.46
CA ALA A 53 -0.69 14.08 0.55
C ALA A 53 0.21 14.72 -0.51
N LYS A 54 1.35 15.22 -0.08
CA LYS A 54 2.34 15.83 -0.96
C LYS A 54 2.92 14.81 -1.94
N LYS A 55 3.29 13.63 -1.45
CA LYS A 55 3.84 12.56 -2.28
C LYS A 55 2.84 12.08 -3.33
N LEU A 56 1.59 11.88 -2.95
CA LEU A 56 0.55 11.40 -3.86
C LEU A 56 -0.09 12.51 -4.69
N LYS A 57 0.25 13.77 -4.41
CA LYS A 57 -0.32 14.95 -5.09
C LYS A 57 -1.83 15.01 -4.96
N VAL A 58 -2.33 14.77 -3.77
CA VAL A 58 -3.75 14.84 -3.43
C VAL A 58 -3.93 15.69 -2.17
N SER A 59 -5.17 16.03 -1.85
CA SER A 59 -5.47 16.80 -0.64
C SER A 59 -5.36 15.93 0.62
N LYS A 60 -5.19 16.56 1.77
CA LYS A 60 -5.17 15.86 3.06
C LYS A 60 -6.46 15.07 3.33
N PRO A 61 -7.67 15.61 3.04
CA PRO A 61 -8.90 14.84 3.23
C PRO A 61 -8.93 13.54 2.42
N VAL A 62 -8.32 13.51 1.22
CA VAL A 62 -8.22 12.29 0.42
C VAL A 62 -7.40 11.24 1.16
N ILE A 63 -6.26 11.65 1.73
CA ILE A 63 -5.42 10.74 2.54
C ILE A 63 -6.17 10.29 3.79
N THR A 64 -6.83 11.20 4.49
CA THR A 64 -7.57 10.87 5.71
C THR A 64 -8.64 9.82 5.45
N ARG A 65 -9.40 9.96 4.36
CA ARG A 65 -10.43 8.97 4.00
C ARG A 65 -9.83 7.60 3.70
N ALA A 66 -8.70 7.57 2.98
CA ALA A 66 -8.02 6.31 2.71
C ALA A 66 -7.53 5.65 4.00
N LEU A 67 -6.98 6.44 4.92
CA LEU A 67 -6.53 5.95 6.23
C LEU A 67 -7.68 5.52 7.12
N ASP A 68 -8.83 6.18 7.05
CA ASP A 68 -10.02 5.76 7.80
C ASP A 68 -10.44 4.35 7.38
N SER A 69 -10.51 4.08 6.08
CA SER A 69 -10.86 2.76 5.57
C SER A 69 -9.83 1.71 5.96
N MET A 70 -8.54 2.00 5.78
CA MET A 70 -7.47 1.05 6.11
C MET A 70 -7.30 0.86 7.61
N GLY A 71 -7.59 1.89 8.41
CA GLY A 71 -7.56 1.79 9.87
C GLY A 71 -8.63 0.85 10.41
N LYS A 72 -9.84 0.86 9.81
CA LYS A 72 -10.91 -0.08 10.16
C LYS A 72 -10.52 -1.53 9.89
N LEU A 73 -9.65 -1.75 8.93
CA LEU A 73 -9.13 -3.06 8.57
C LEU A 73 -7.85 -3.39 9.34
N ASP A 74 -7.40 -2.50 10.22
CA ASP A 74 -6.16 -2.64 11.00
C ASP A 74 -4.90 -2.75 10.14
N LEU A 75 -4.92 -2.19 8.94
CA LEU A 75 -3.77 -2.19 8.04
C LEU A 75 -2.78 -1.07 8.34
N VAL A 76 -3.24 -0.02 8.99
CA VAL A 76 -2.44 1.12 9.45
C VAL A 76 -2.97 1.58 10.80
N SER A 77 -2.14 2.28 11.57
CA SER A 77 -2.56 2.99 12.75
C SER A 77 -2.13 4.45 12.65
N ARG A 78 -2.73 5.29 13.47
CA ARG A 78 -2.42 6.72 13.50
C ARG A 78 -2.30 7.19 14.93
N ARG A 79 -1.41 8.17 15.14
CA ARG A 79 -1.34 8.88 16.40
C ARG A 79 -0.90 10.31 16.15
N ARG A 80 -1.29 11.20 17.07
CA ARG A 80 -0.83 12.58 16.98
C ARG A 80 0.64 12.66 17.37
N ASP A 81 1.40 13.48 16.63
CA ASP A 81 2.80 13.73 16.93
C ASP A 81 2.89 14.57 18.21
N VAL A 82 3.55 14.03 19.23
CA VAL A 82 3.72 14.72 20.53
C VAL A 82 4.58 15.96 20.36
N ALA A 83 5.58 15.91 19.49
CA ALA A 83 6.50 17.03 19.24
C ALA A 83 5.86 18.13 18.42
N ASP A 84 4.96 17.78 17.49
CA ASP A 84 4.24 18.76 16.67
C ASP A 84 2.80 18.26 16.45
N ARG A 85 1.89 18.76 17.28
CA ARG A 85 0.50 18.31 17.30
C ARG A 85 -0.28 18.61 16.01
N ARG A 86 0.28 19.40 15.10
CA ARG A 86 -0.31 19.64 13.79
C ARG A 86 -0.16 18.42 12.86
N ASN A 87 0.77 17.53 13.18
CA ASN A 87 1.03 16.34 12.40
C ASN A 87 0.33 15.13 13.00
N VAL A 88 -0.20 14.29 12.10
CA VAL A 88 -0.68 12.96 12.46
C VAL A 88 0.30 11.95 11.87
N LEU A 89 0.89 11.15 12.74
CA LEU A 89 1.82 10.09 12.34
C LEU A 89 1.05 8.86 11.89
N VAL A 90 1.45 8.31 10.76
CA VAL A 90 0.89 7.09 10.20
C VAL A 90 1.89 5.97 10.44
N GLN A 91 1.43 4.89 11.04
CA GLN A 91 2.31 3.82 11.52
C GLN A 91 1.93 2.47 10.94
N ARG A 92 2.92 1.60 10.86
CA ARG A 92 2.77 0.21 10.41
C ARG A 92 2.02 -0.61 11.45
N THR A 93 1.35 -1.66 10.97
CA THR A 93 0.75 -2.69 11.81
C THR A 93 1.23 -4.06 11.33
N VAL A 94 1.10 -5.06 12.19
CA VAL A 94 1.42 -6.44 11.81
C VAL A 94 0.54 -6.89 10.66
N LYS A 95 -0.73 -6.57 10.72
CA LYS A 95 -1.70 -6.97 9.67
C LYS A 95 -1.39 -6.32 8.33
N GLY A 96 -0.96 -5.05 8.33
CA GLY A 96 -0.53 -4.38 7.11
C GLY A 96 0.72 -5.02 6.52
N ALA A 97 1.69 -5.40 7.36
CA ALA A 97 2.88 -6.11 6.91
C ALA A 97 2.53 -7.45 6.26
N LEU A 98 1.60 -8.21 6.87
CA LEU A 98 1.15 -9.49 6.33
C LEU A 98 0.42 -9.31 4.99
N TYR A 99 -0.37 -8.24 4.85
CA TYR A 99 -1.03 -7.92 3.58
C TYR A 99 0.00 -7.73 2.46
N LEU A 100 1.05 -6.95 2.72
CA LEU A 100 2.09 -6.69 1.74
C LEU A 100 2.95 -7.93 1.46
N ASP A 101 3.21 -8.76 2.46
CA ASP A 101 3.92 -10.03 2.26
C ASP A 101 3.16 -10.93 1.29
N ARG A 102 1.84 -11.02 1.43
CA ARG A 102 1.01 -11.82 0.51
C ARG A 102 1.00 -11.23 -0.88
N LEU A 103 0.95 -9.90 -1.00
CA LEU A 103 1.08 -9.25 -2.31
C LEU A 103 2.42 -9.57 -2.96
N ALA A 104 3.50 -9.50 -2.20
CA ALA A 104 4.83 -9.86 -2.70
C ALA A 104 4.89 -11.31 -3.17
N ASP A 105 4.29 -12.23 -2.41
CA ASP A 105 4.22 -13.65 -2.77
C ASP A 105 3.45 -13.85 -4.08
N LEU A 106 2.32 -13.17 -4.25
CA LEU A 106 1.52 -13.26 -5.48
C LEU A 106 2.32 -12.77 -6.69
N ILE A 107 3.04 -11.67 -6.54
CA ILE A 107 3.88 -11.15 -7.61
C ILE A 107 4.99 -12.14 -7.94
N GLY A 108 5.66 -12.66 -6.92
CA GLY A 108 6.76 -13.62 -7.09
C GLY A 108 6.30 -14.91 -7.75
N MET A 109 5.17 -15.46 -7.30
CA MET A 109 4.61 -16.70 -7.86
C MET A 109 4.21 -16.53 -9.33
N ASN A 110 3.50 -15.44 -9.63
CA ASN A 110 3.01 -15.21 -10.99
C ASN A 110 4.12 -14.80 -11.95
N SER A 111 5.21 -14.20 -11.46
CA SER A 111 6.36 -13.89 -12.30
C SER A 111 7.05 -15.13 -12.85
N LYS A 112 6.93 -16.26 -12.17
CA LYS A 112 7.54 -17.54 -12.63
C LYS A 112 6.76 -18.18 -13.78
N ASN A 113 5.54 -17.74 -14.03
CA ASN A 113 4.66 -18.31 -15.05
C ASN A 113 4.63 -17.47 -16.33
N LEU A 114 5.55 -16.56 -16.49
CA LEU A 114 5.61 -15.65 -17.66
C LEU A 114 6.34 -16.26 -18.85
#